data_6f9abee2310ee38eb28844814faa08d9
#
_entry.id   6f9abee2310ee38eb28844814faa08d9
#
_cell.length_a   1.000
_cell.length_b   1.000
_cell.length_c   1.000
_cell.angle_alpha   90.00
_cell.angle_beta   90.00
_cell.angle_gamma   90.00
#
_symmetry.space_group_name_H-M   'P 1'
#
loop_
_entity.id
_entity.type
_entity.pdbx_description
1 polymer ?
#
loop_
_entity_poly.entity_id
_entity_poly.type
_entity_poly.pdbx_seq_one_letter_code
_entity_poly.pdbx_strand_id
1 'polypeptide(L)'
;ICNLETEKLYGVFSENMGPAQWIGTAEAIAREIEKGVAGIVVGHGTDTMHHTAAILTFMLQDLPVPVVMVGSQRSSDRPSSDAAINLINATRTAATSDIAEVMVCMFGPTSDQYGLLHRGTRVRKMHSSYRSTFRTISDVPLAKVDESGVTPFHGAYRRRREDRHVDLKAVFDDRVAIVYYYPNMKPDIIDSLIAGGYKGLVIAGTGLGHVNKPLYPALERARDAGVHVYMTVQTLWGYVQMYVYETGREMMEKGVIPAANMLPEVGYVKLGWALGQSHDPEEVKRLMLTPVNGEITDREPHNGYLVFQGGIPEVDAFISQFWK
;
A
#
# COMPACT_ATOMS: atom_id res chain seq x y z
N ILE A 1 -7.90 21.41 -17.83
CA ILE A 1 -7.27 20.09 -17.80
C ILE A 1 -8.26 19.07 -18.40
N CYS A 2 -9.47 18.94 -17.82
CA CYS A 2 -10.52 18.05 -18.29
C CYS A 2 -11.89 18.49 -17.75
N ASN A 3 -12.97 17.88 -18.25
CA ASN A 3 -14.27 17.96 -17.61
C ASN A 3 -14.28 17.10 -16.34
N LEU A 4 -14.93 17.58 -15.28
CA LEU A 4 -15.03 16.91 -14.00
C LEU A 4 -16.48 16.57 -13.69
N GLU A 5 -16.73 15.35 -13.32
CA GLU A 5 -17.94 14.90 -12.63
C GLU A 5 -17.58 14.51 -11.22
N THR A 6 -18.44 14.77 -10.25
CA THR A 6 -18.15 14.55 -8.84
C THR A 6 -19.27 13.77 -8.16
N GLU A 7 -18.89 12.79 -7.36
CA GLU A 7 -19.78 12.01 -6.49
C GLU A 7 -19.23 12.03 -5.07
N LYS A 8 -20.08 12.26 -4.08
CA LYS A 8 -19.73 12.14 -2.66
C LYS A 8 -20.13 10.75 -2.17
N LEU A 9 -19.14 9.86 -1.97
CA LEU A 9 -19.40 8.52 -1.43
C LEU A 9 -19.58 8.54 0.09
N TYR A 10 -18.66 9.17 0.82
CA TYR A 10 -18.62 9.18 2.28
C TYR A 10 -18.24 10.54 2.84
N GLY A 11 -18.48 10.73 4.14
CA GLY A 11 -18.02 11.88 4.91
C GLY A 11 -17.45 11.38 6.23
N VAL A 12 -16.30 10.69 6.20
CA VAL A 12 -15.66 10.08 7.36
C VAL A 12 -14.19 10.50 7.45
N PHE A 13 -13.66 10.56 8.64
CA PHE A 13 -12.21 10.66 8.85
C PHE A 13 -11.54 9.35 8.44
N SER A 14 -10.32 9.42 7.94
CA SER A 14 -9.65 8.25 7.35
C SER A 14 -9.41 7.11 8.33
N GLU A 15 -9.22 7.39 9.62
CA GLU A 15 -9.10 6.38 10.67
C GLU A 15 -10.37 5.56 10.90
N ASN A 16 -11.52 6.03 10.39
CA ASN A 16 -12.80 5.34 10.45
C ASN A 16 -13.14 4.61 9.12
N MET A 17 -12.22 4.58 8.16
CA MET A 17 -12.36 3.77 6.96
C MET A 17 -12.19 2.29 7.28
N GLY A 18 -13.02 1.47 6.68
CA GLY A 18 -12.99 0.02 6.87
C GLY A 18 -13.52 -0.73 5.65
N PRO A 19 -13.74 -2.05 5.78
CA PRO A 19 -14.10 -2.90 4.64
C PRO A 19 -15.32 -2.42 3.85
N ALA A 20 -16.38 -1.95 4.51
CA ALA A 20 -17.57 -1.46 3.82
C ALA A 20 -17.27 -0.25 2.91
N GLN A 21 -16.45 0.69 3.40
CA GLN A 21 -16.05 1.86 2.63
C GLN A 21 -15.10 1.47 1.49
N TRP A 22 -14.17 0.54 1.71
CA TRP A 22 -13.25 0.06 0.67
C TRP A 22 -14.00 -0.64 -0.48
N ILE A 23 -14.91 -1.55 -0.14
CA ILE A 23 -15.77 -2.27 -1.10
C ILE A 23 -16.60 -1.28 -1.90
N GLY A 24 -17.36 -0.39 -1.24
CA GLY A 24 -18.19 0.58 -1.94
C GLY A 24 -17.39 1.58 -2.78
N THR A 25 -16.16 1.93 -2.37
CA THR A 25 -15.26 2.76 -3.19
C THR A 25 -14.81 2.01 -4.45
N ALA A 26 -14.42 0.73 -4.32
CA ALA A 26 -14.02 -0.09 -5.47
C ALA A 26 -15.17 -0.28 -6.47
N GLU A 27 -16.38 -0.56 -5.98
CA GLU A 27 -17.59 -0.69 -6.81
C GLU A 27 -17.94 0.62 -7.53
N ALA A 28 -17.83 1.76 -6.84
CA ALA A 28 -18.06 3.07 -7.45
C ALA A 28 -17.03 3.37 -8.55
N ILE A 29 -15.75 3.10 -8.31
CA ILE A 29 -14.68 3.28 -9.30
C ILE A 29 -14.95 2.40 -10.54
N ALA A 30 -15.24 1.11 -10.36
CA ALA A 30 -15.53 0.21 -11.48
C ALA A 30 -16.71 0.70 -12.31
N ARG A 31 -17.81 1.08 -11.66
CA ARG A 31 -19.00 1.64 -12.31
C ARG A 31 -18.69 2.89 -13.14
N GLU A 32 -17.87 3.82 -12.63
CA GLU A 32 -17.51 5.02 -13.37
C GLU A 32 -16.57 4.71 -14.55
N ILE A 33 -15.66 3.76 -14.41
CA ILE A 33 -14.80 3.30 -15.51
C ILE A 33 -15.64 2.72 -16.68
N GLU A 34 -16.66 1.93 -16.37
CA GLU A 34 -17.58 1.37 -17.39
C GLU A 34 -18.33 2.47 -18.18
N LYS A 35 -18.60 3.63 -17.57
CA LYS A 35 -19.18 4.80 -18.24
C LYS A 35 -18.23 5.48 -19.22
N GLY A 36 -16.95 5.12 -19.23
CA GLY A 36 -15.96 5.61 -20.20
C GLY A 36 -15.16 6.82 -19.73
N VAL A 37 -15.06 7.10 -18.43
CA VAL A 37 -14.22 8.17 -17.89
C VAL A 37 -12.75 7.98 -18.23
N ALA A 38 -12.01 9.07 -18.39
CA ALA A 38 -10.59 9.03 -18.70
C ALA A 38 -9.72 8.61 -17.51
N GLY A 39 -10.20 8.75 -16.28
CA GLY A 39 -9.52 8.38 -15.05
C GLY A 39 -10.32 8.82 -13.84
N ILE A 40 -9.91 8.34 -12.68
CA ILE A 40 -10.60 8.58 -11.41
C ILE A 40 -9.68 9.33 -10.46
N VAL A 41 -10.22 10.30 -9.73
CA VAL A 41 -9.56 10.94 -8.58
C VAL A 41 -10.38 10.63 -7.34
N VAL A 42 -9.73 10.08 -6.30
CA VAL A 42 -10.34 9.75 -5.02
C VAL A 42 -9.79 10.67 -3.94
N GLY A 43 -10.63 11.60 -3.45
CA GLY A 43 -10.31 12.44 -2.29
C GLY A 43 -10.37 11.62 -0.99
N HIS A 44 -9.29 11.62 -0.18
CA HIS A 44 -9.18 10.78 1.00
C HIS A 44 -8.37 11.46 2.10
N GLY A 45 -8.72 11.22 3.37
CA GLY A 45 -7.89 11.61 4.50
C GLY A 45 -6.54 10.89 4.48
N THR A 46 -5.46 11.57 4.90
CA THR A 46 -4.10 11.09 4.65
C THR A 46 -3.62 9.96 5.56
N ASP A 47 -4.23 9.77 6.75
CA ASP A 47 -3.68 8.86 7.77
C ASP A 47 -3.73 7.39 7.36
N THR A 48 -4.81 6.96 6.71
CA THR A 48 -4.97 5.58 6.22
C THR A 48 -5.05 5.47 4.69
N MET A 49 -4.70 6.54 3.98
CA MET A 49 -4.74 6.57 2.51
C MET A 49 -3.92 5.42 1.89
N HIS A 50 -2.78 5.08 2.47
CA HIS A 50 -1.93 4.00 1.98
C HIS A 50 -2.58 2.61 2.17
N HIS A 51 -3.36 2.37 3.23
CA HIS A 51 -4.16 1.15 3.37
C HIS A 51 -5.23 1.07 2.28
N THR A 52 -5.96 2.18 2.07
CA THR A 52 -7.01 2.24 1.04
C THR A 52 -6.44 2.10 -0.37
N ALA A 53 -5.29 2.72 -0.66
CA ALA A 53 -4.62 2.56 -1.95
C ALA A 53 -4.21 1.09 -2.21
N ALA A 54 -3.66 0.43 -1.19
CA ALA A 54 -3.27 -0.97 -1.28
C ALA A 54 -4.48 -1.89 -1.51
N ILE A 55 -5.54 -1.76 -0.72
CA ILE A 55 -6.71 -2.63 -0.88
C ILE A 55 -7.44 -2.40 -2.20
N LEU A 56 -7.56 -1.16 -2.66
CA LEU A 56 -8.13 -0.85 -3.96
C LEU A 56 -7.31 -1.47 -5.10
N THR A 57 -5.99 -1.57 -4.97
CA THR A 57 -5.15 -2.29 -5.95
C THR A 57 -5.52 -3.76 -6.06
N PHE A 58 -5.86 -4.43 -4.96
CA PHE A 58 -6.27 -5.82 -4.95
C PHE A 58 -7.72 -6.02 -5.42
N MET A 59 -8.61 -5.09 -5.10
CA MET A 59 -10.02 -5.14 -5.49
C MET A 59 -10.24 -4.76 -6.96
N LEU A 60 -9.42 -3.88 -7.52
CA LEU A 60 -9.54 -3.34 -8.89
C LEU A 60 -8.39 -3.87 -9.75
N GLN A 61 -8.48 -5.13 -10.14
CA GLN A 61 -7.45 -5.72 -10.99
C GLN A 61 -7.67 -5.36 -12.45
N ASP A 62 -6.58 -5.36 -13.18
CA ASP A 62 -6.57 -5.09 -14.62
C ASP A 62 -7.17 -3.72 -15.01
N LEU A 63 -6.85 -2.68 -14.24
CA LEU A 63 -7.34 -1.32 -14.49
C LEU A 63 -6.98 -0.83 -15.90
N PRO A 64 -7.94 -0.27 -16.66
CA PRO A 64 -7.68 0.32 -17.98
C PRO A 64 -7.29 1.80 -17.90
N VAL A 65 -7.54 2.48 -16.79
CA VAL A 65 -7.31 3.92 -16.60
C VAL A 65 -6.68 4.20 -15.23
N PRO A 66 -6.06 5.38 -15.04
CA PRO A 66 -5.51 5.79 -13.74
C PRO A 66 -6.60 5.92 -12.67
N VAL A 67 -6.30 5.44 -11.46
CA VAL A 67 -7.04 5.70 -10.24
C VAL A 67 -6.10 6.41 -9.27
N VAL A 68 -6.34 7.68 -9.01
CA VAL A 68 -5.40 8.55 -8.29
C VAL A 68 -6.01 9.00 -6.97
N MET A 69 -5.46 8.51 -5.87
CA MET A 69 -5.83 8.95 -4.54
C MET A 69 -5.10 10.23 -4.18
N VAL A 70 -5.78 11.16 -3.53
CA VAL A 70 -5.25 12.46 -3.18
C VAL A 70 -5.84 12.96 -1.86
N GLY A 71 -5.06 13.74 -1.15
CA GLY A 71 -5.47 14.40 0.08
C GLY A 71 -4.65 15.66 0.32
N SER A 72 -4.71 16.19 1.55
CA SER A 72 -3.86 17.29 1.98
C SER A 72 -3.36 17.07 3.40
N GLN A 73 -2.12 17.47 3.67
CA GLN A 73 -1.57 17.46 5.01
C GLN A 73 -2.02 18.69 5.81
N ARG A 74 -2.26 19.78 5.13
CA ARG A 74 -2.82 21.00 5.72
C ARG A 74 -4.18 21.23 5.10
N SER A 75 -5.22 21.29 5.93
CA SER A 75 -6.60 21.45 5.46
C SER A 75 -6.79 22.72 4.62
N SER A 76 -7.75 22.68 3.71
CA SER A 76 -7.97 23.72 2.68
C SER A 76 -8.35 25.09 3.24
N ASP A 77 -8.80 25.15 4.50
CA ASP A 77 -9.15 26.40 5.22
C ASP A 77 -7.93 27.10 5.86
N ARG A 78 -6.73 26.53 5.73
CA ARG A 78 -5.51 27.06 6.33
C ARG A 78 -4.56 27.69 5.32
N PRO A 79 -3.81 28.72 5.69
CA PRO A 79 -2.77 29.29 4.83
C PRO A 79 -1.75 28.23 4.40
N SER A 80 -1.25 28.35 3.20
CA SER A 80 -0.28 27.42 2.59
C SER A 80 -0.77 25.96 2.58
N SER A 81 -2.07 25.73 2.37
CA SER A 81 -2.62 24.39 2.15
C SER A 81 -2.05 23.78 0.86
N ASP A 82 -1.74 22.51 0.92
CA ASP A 82 -1.32 21.69 -0.23
C ASP A 82 -2.51 21.10 -1.00
N ALA A 83 -3.75 21.33 -0.55
CA ALA A 83 -4.94 20.69 -1.11
C ALA A 83 -5.12 21.01 -2.60
N ALA A 84 -5.02 22.29 -2.99
CA ALA A 84 -5.27 22.72 -4.37
C ALA A 84 -4.26 22.13 -5.35
N ILE A 85 -2.96 22.22 -5.05
CA ILE A 85 -1.92 21.71 -5.96
C ILE A 85 -1.93 20.19 -6.04
N ASN A 86 -2.16 19.49 -4.92
CA ASN A 86 -2.31 18.04 -4.92
C ASN A 86 -3.50 17.61 -5.79
N LEU A 87 -4.65 18.27 -5.67
CA LEU A 87 -5.84 17.97 -6.47
C LEU A 87 -5.62 18.28 -7.97
N ILE A 88 -4.96 19.38 -8.31
CA ILE A 88 -4.62 19.73 -9.70
C ILE A 88 -3.70 18.65 -10.29
N ASN A 89 -2.67 18.23 -9.57
CA ASN A 89 -1.74 17.20 -10.00
C ASN A 89 -2.42 15.83 -10.15
N ALA A 90 -3.26 15.44 -9.20
CA ALA A 90 -4.05 14.22 -9.28
C ALA A 90 -5.00 14.22 -10.49
N THR A 91 -5.70 15.33 -10.72
CA THR A 91 -6.60 15.50 -11.87
C THR A 91 -5.84 15.45 -13.20
N ARG A 92 -4.67 16.11 -13.27
CA ARG A 92 -3.82 16.04 -14.47
C ARG A 92 -3.36 14.61 -14.72
N THR A 93 -2.94 13.89 -13.68
CA THR A 93 -2.54 12.48 -13.77
C THR A 93 -3.70 11.62 -14.27
N ALA A 94 -4.88 11.72 -13.67
CA ALA A 94 -6.05 10.95 -14.06
C ALA A 94 -6.45 11.19 -15.53
N ALA A 95 -6.36 12.44 -15.98
CA ALA A 95 -6.77 12.83 -17.34
C ALA A 95 -5.73 12.42 -18.41
N THR A 96 -4.44 12.56 -18.13
CA THR A 96 -3.39 12.54 -19.18
C THR A 96 -2.33 11.46 -19.04
N SER A 97 -2.22 10.79 -17.85
CA SER A 97 -1.19 9.79 -17.63
C SER A 97 -1.48 8.49 -18.39
N ASP A 98 -0.42 7.85 -18.85
CA ASP A 98 -0.44 6.48 -19.41
C ASP A 98 -0.38 5.39 -18.30
N ILE A 99 -0.25 5.78 -17.04
CA ILE A 99 -0.12 4.85 -15.91
C ILE A 99 -1.51 4.43 -15.41
N ALA A 100 -1.93 3.21 -15.71
CA ALA A 100 -3.24 2.67 -15.34
C ALA A 100 -3.15 1.78 -14.08
N GLU A 101 -2.84 2.42 -12.96
CA GLU A 101 -2.71 1.78 -11.65
C GLU A 101 -3.45 2.59 -10.57
N VAL A 102 -3.66 1.98 -9.40
CA VAL A 102 -4.01 2.75 -8.21
C VAL A 102 -2.74 3.44 -7.69
N MET A 103 -2.80 4.75 -7.59
CA MET A 103 -1.66 5.60 -7.20
C MET A 103 -2.06 6.59 -6.10
N VAL A 104 -1.08 7.01 -5.30
CA VAL A 104 -1.20 8.16 -4.41
C VAL A 104 -0.42 9.32 -5.01
N CYS A 105 -1.09 10.47 -5.20
CA CYS A 105 -0.50 11.71 -5.70
C CYS A 105 -0.42 12.73 -4.56
N MET A 106 0.78 13.01 -4.07
CA MET A 106 1.02 13.96 -3.00
C MET A 106 2.30 14.77 -3.28
N PHE A 107 2.53 15.83 -2.51
CA PHE A 107 3.75 16.63 -2.61
C PHE A 107 5.02 15.78 -2.65
N GLY A 108 5.86 16.07 -3.64
CA GLY A 108 7.23 15.57 -3.71
C GLY A 108 8.15 16.32 -2.75
N PRO A 109 8.44 17.62 -3.01
CA PRO A 109 9.26 18.45 -2.12
C PRO A 109 8.42 19.11 -1.03
N THR A 110 9.03 20.00 -0.28
CA THR A 110 8.35 20.83 0.74
C THR A 110 7.69 22.08 0.18
N SER A 111 7.89 22.37 -1.08
CA SER A 111 7.36 23.51 -1.84
C SER A 111 6.47 23.07 -3.00
N ASP A 112 5.75 24.02 -3.60
CA ASP A 112 4.71 23.78 -4.62
C ASP A 112 5.28 23.45 -6.02
N GLN A 113 6.41 22.76 -6.11
CA GLN A 113 7.12 22.52 -7.37
C GLN A 113 6.54 21.36 -8.16
N TYR A 114 6.29 20.22 -7.50
CA TYR A 114 5.76 19.01 -8.15
C TYR A 114 5.14 18.04 -7.15
N GLY A 115 4.28 17.16 -7.64
CA GLY A 115 3.81 15.98 -6.93
C GLY A 115 4.60 14.73 -7.34
N LEU A 116 4.57 13.71 -6.49
CA LEU A 116 5.02 12.37 -6.80
C LEU A 116 3.84 11.42 -6.90
N LEU A 117 3.92 10.50 -7.85
CA LEU A 117 2.99 9.40 -8.02
C LEU A 117 3.59 8.14 -7.42
N HIS A 118 2.99 7.69 -6.34
CA HIS A 118 3.42 6.49 -5.62
C HIS A 118 2.50 5.32 -5.96
N ARG A 119 3.06 4.15 -6.25
CA ARG A 119 2.27 2.92 -6.43
C ARG A 119 1.48 2.59 -5.16
N GLY A 120 0.20 2.25 -5.29
CA GLY A 120 -0.69 2.02 -4.15
C GLY A 120 -0.25 0.95 -3.18
N THR A 121 0.50 -0.05 -3.65
CA THR A 121 1.03 -1.15 -2.83
C THR A 121 2.42 -0.88 -2.24
N ARG A 122 3.05 0.27 -2.59
CA ARG A 122 4.40 0.63 -2.13
C ARG A 122 4.45 1.95 -1.38
N VAL A 123 3.34 2.66 -1.34
CA VAL A 123 3.27 3.95 -0.67
C VAL A 123 3.04 3.80 0.82
N ARG A 124 3.67 4.68 1.62
CA ARG A 124 3.42 4.80 3.05
C ARG A 124 3.49 6.25 3.51
N LYS A 125 2.62 6.63 4.45
CA LYS A 125 2.72 7.89 5.19
C LYS A 125 3.84 7.75 6.23
N MET A 126 4.93 8.52 6.08
CA MET A 126 6.14 8.39 6.89
C MET A 126 6.29 9.48 7.95
N HIS A 127 5.52 10.55 7.86
CA HIS A 127 5.55 11.63 8.83
C HIS A 127 4.13 12.07 9.19
N SER A 128 3.88 12.45 10.43
CA SER A 128 2.55 12.80 10.93
C SER A 128 1.93 14.03 10.26
N SER A 129 2.74 15.02 9.85
CA SER A 129 2.23 16.32 9.39
C SER A 129 3.03 17.00 8.28
N TYR A 130 4.11 16.40 7.80
CA TYR A 130 4.96 16.99 6.76
C TYR A 130 4.26 16.92 5.40
N ARG A 131 4.37 17.96 4.53
CA ARG A 131 3.66 17.94 3.23
C ARG A 131 4.18 16.84 2.30
N SER A 132 5.50 16.66 2.24
CA SER A 132 6.15 15.58 1.52
C SER A 132 6.23 14.29 2.35
N THR A 133 5.15 13.93 3.01
CA THR A 133 5.14 12.84 4.00
C THR A 133 5.06 11.44 3.38
N PHE A 134 4.51 11.32 2.19
CA PHE A 134 4.40 10.02 1.52
C PHE A 134 5.73 9.60 0.90
N ARG A 135 6.03 8.32 1.00
CA ARG A 135 7.24 7.71 0.42
C ARG A 135 6.89 6.40 -0.27
N THR A 136 7.56 6.13 -1.36
CA THR A 136 7.61 4.78 -1.93
C THR A 136 8.63 3.96 -1.17
N ILE A 137 8.24 2.80 -0.67
CA ILE A 137 9.07 1.91 0.15
C ILE A 137 9.50 0.71 -0.69
N SER A 138 10.77 0.34 -0.62
CA SER A 138 11.37 -0.78 -1.36
C SER A 138 11.24 -0.69 -2.88
N ASP A 139 11.00 0.52 -3.39
CA ASP A 139 10.87 0.84 -4.81
C ASP A 139 11.17 2.34 -5.03
N VAL A 140 10.99 2.83 -6.25
CA VAL A 140 11.02 4.26 -6.58
C VAL A 140 9.62 4.75 -6.97
N PRO A 141 9.30 6.04 -6.83
CA PRO A 141 8.03 6.57 -7.31
C PRO A 141 7.81 6.26 -8.80
N LEU A 142 6.56 6.13 -9.21
CA LEU A 142 6.22 5.86 -10.62
C LEU A 142 6.54 7.05 -11.52
N ALA A 143 6.24 8.26 -11.07
CA ALA A 143 6.40 9.48 -11.86
C ALA A 143 6.45 10.74 -11.00
N LYS A 144 6.92 11.81 -11.61
CA LYS A 144 6.74 13.19 -11.18
C LYS A 144 5.57 13.81 -11.96
N VAL A 145 4.80 14.68 -11.31
CA VAL A 145 3.75 15.47 -11.95
C VAL A 145 3.89 16.95 -11.58
N ASP A 146 3.86 17.82 -12.57
CA ASP A 146 3.93 19.26 -12.43
C ASP A 146 3.09 19.97 -13.53
N GLU A 147 3.29 21.26 -13.73
CA GLU A 147 2.58 22.03 -14.76
C GLU A 147 2.85 21.54 -16.19
N SER A 148 4.03 20.96 -16.45
CA SER A 148 4.41 20.43 -17.74
C SER A 148 3.77 19.07 -18.06
N GLY A 149 3.26 18.37 -17.05
CA GLY A 149 2.62 17.07 -17.23
C GLY A 149 3.13 15.99 -16.27
N VAL A 150 2.96 14.73 -16.67
CA VAL A 150 3.42 13.56 -15.95
C VAL A 150 4.69 13.03 -16.61
N THR A 151 5.78 12.92 -15.84
CA THR A 151 7.07 12.40 -16.28
C THR A 151 7.39 11.11 -15.54
N PRO A 152 7.25 9.93 -16.15
CA PRO A 152 7.60 8.66 -15.53
C PRO A 152 9.10 8.55 -15.21
N PHE A 153 9.44 7.96 -14.06
CA PHE A 153 10.83 7.65 -13.71
C PHE A 153 11.31 6.32 -14.30
N HIS A 154 10.39 5.43 -14.62
CA HIS A 154 10.65 4.14 -15.26
C HIS A 154 9.43 3.67 -16.06
N GLY A 155 9.59 2.61 -16.86
CA GLY A 155 8.52 2.04 -17.68
C GLY A 155 7.80 0.83 -17.10
N ALA A 156 8.13 0.43 -15.86
CA ALA A 156 7.57 -0.76 -15.21
C ALA A 156 6.24 -0.44 -14.52
N TYR A 157 5.23 -0.13 -15.32
CA TYR A 157 3.85 0.13 -14.87
C TYR A 157 2.85 -0.38 -15.90
N ARG A 158 1.60 -0.58 -15.47
CA ARG A 158 0.49 -0.93 -16.36
C ARG A 158 0.08 0.27 -17.19
N ARG A 159 -0.10 0.03 -18.49
CA ARG A 159 -0.46 1.09 -19.42
C ARG A 159 -1.96 1.23 -19.55
N ARG A 160 -2.39 2.45 -19.85
CA ARG A 160 -3.77 2.79 -20.21
C ARG A 160 -4.22 1.94 -21.41
N ARG A 161 -5.50 1.52 -21.39
CA ARG A 161 -6.14 0.77 -22.48
C ARG A 161 -7.46 1.41 -22.88
N GLU A 162 -7.95 1.08 -24.07
CA GLU A 162 -9.23 1.58 -24.56
C GLU A 162 -10.41 0.76 -24.07
N ASP A 163 -10.23 -0.54 -23.82
CA ASP A 163 -11.27 -1.34 -23.18
C ASP A 163 -11.56 -0.82 -21.78
N ARG A 164 -12.80 -1.00 -21.32
CA ARG A 164 -13.28 -0.46 -20.03
C ARG A 164 -13.58 -1.58 -19.03
N HIS A 165 -13.03 -2.73 -19.26
CA HIS A 165 -13.19 -3.84 -18.33
C HIS A 165 -12.26 -3.70 -17.11
N VAL A 166 -12.84 -3.92 -15.95
CA VAL A 166 -12.14 -4.00 -14.65
C VAL A 166 -12.46 -5.36 -14.04
N ASP A 167 -11.45 -6.14 -13.67
CA ASP A 167 -11.67 -7.37 -12.90
C ASP A 167 -11.90 -6.98 -11.43
N LEU A 168 -13.18 -6.75 -11.10
CA LEU A 168 -13.61 -6.29 -9.78
C LEU A 168 -13.70 -7.47 -8.79
N LYS A 169 -12.89 -7.42 -7.74
CA LYS A 169 -12.85 -8.39 -6.63
C LYS A 169 -13.06 -7.70 -5.28
N ALA A 170 -14.18 -7.01 -5.16
CA ALA A 170 -14.52 -6.16 -4.02
C ALA A 170 -15.04 -6.99 -2.83
N VAL A 171 -14.15 -7.74 -2.19
CA VAL A 171 -14.44 -8.56 -1.01
C VAL A 171 -13.34 -8.38 0.05
N PHE A 172 -13.70 -8.60 1.32
CA PHE A 172 -12.75 -8.53 2.44
C PHE A 172 -13.30 -9.33 3.63
N ASP A 173 -12.46 -10.19 4.22
CA ASP A 173 -12.74 -10.81 5.52
C ASP A 173 -12.08 -9.96 6.61
N ASP A 174 -12.87 -9.46 7.55
CA ASP A 174 -12.42 -8.55 8.61
C ASP A 174 -11.76 -9.25 9.81
N ARG A 175 -11.72 -10.59 9.80
CA ARG A 175 -11.06 -11.40 10.83
C ARG A 175 -9.56 -11.55 10.58
N VAL A 176 -8.90 -10.44 10.28
CA VAL A 176 -7.46 -10.33 10.08
C VAL A 176 -6.88 -9.28 11.02
N ALA A 177 -5.70 -9.55 11.58
CA ALA A 177 -4.99 -8.60 12.43
C ALA A 177 -3.54 -8.42 11.96
N ILE A 178 -3.01 -7.21 12.19
CA ILE A 178 -1.58 -6.92 12.10
C ILE A 178 -0.98 -6.83 13.50
N VAL A 179 0.13 -7.52 13.72
CA VAL A 179 0.82 -7.59 15.01
C VAL A 179 2.25 -7.11 14.84
N TYR A 180 2.55 -5.96 15.41
CA TYR A 180 3.93 -5.47 15.50
C TYR A 180 4.63 -6.14 16.67
N TYR A 181 5.62 -6.98 16.37
CA TYR A 181 6.41 -7.64 17.41
C TYR A 181 7.28 -6.63 18.18
N TYR A 182 7.39 -6.83 19.48
CA TYR A 182 8.29 -6.08 20.36
C TYR A 182 8.97 -7.02 21.36
N PRO A 183 10.17 -6.69 21.87
CA PRO A 183 10.87 -7.50 22.86
C PRO A 183 10.00 -7.78 24.09
N ASN A 184 10.01 -9.03 24.57
CA ASN A 184 9.18 -9.52 25.69
C ASN A 184 7.66 -9.60 25.39
N MET A 185 7.25 -9.58 24.12
CA MET A 185 5.87 -9.85 23.73
C MET A 185 5.43 -11.23 24.26
N LYS A 186 4.24 -11.30 24.83
CA LYS A 186 3.69 -12.51 25.44
C LYS A 186 2.80 -13.29 24.48
N PRO A 187 2.75 -14.64 24.61
CA PRO A 187 1.91 -15.51 23.76
C PRO A 187 0.42 -15.19 23.81
N ASP A 188 -0.09 -14.74 24.95
CA ASP A 188 -1.50 -14.43 25.18
C ASP A 188 -2.09 -13.40 24.21
N ILE A 189 -1.27 -12.56 23.60
CA ILE A 189 -1.72 -11.64 22.53
C ILE A 189 -2.19 -12.44 21.30
N ILE A 190 -1.41 -13.43 20.86
CA ILE A 190 -1.77 -14.32 19.75
C ILE A 190 -2.93 -15.23 20.15
N ASP A 191 -2.87 -15.81 21.36
CA ASP A 191 -3.94 -16.67 21.87
C ASP A 191 -5.28 -15.94 21.96
N SER A 192 -5.29 -14.66 22.34
CA SER A 192 -6.50 -13.83 22.37
C SER A 192 -7.08 -13.59 20.98
N LEU A 193 -6.24 -13.42 19.96
CA LEU A 193 -6.68 -13.29 18.57
C LEU A 193 -7.29 -14.61 18.06
N ILE A 194 -6.66 -15.75 18.36
CA ILE A 194 -7.21 -17.08 18.02
C ILE A 194 -8.58 -17.26 18.69
N ALA A 195 -8.66 -17.01 20.00
CA ALA A 195 -9.92 -17.10 20.74
C ALA A 195 -10.99 -16.12 20.25
N GLY A 196 -10.59 -14.95 19.74
CA GLY A 196 -11.47 -13.95 19.10
C GLY A 196 -11.94 -14.34 17.71
N GLY A 197 -11.57 -15.51 17.19
CA GLY A 197 -11.98 -16.01 15.88
C GLY A 197 -11.30 -15.34 14.69
N TYR A 198 -10.10 -14.78 14.89
CA TYR A 198 -9.30 -14.28 13.78
C TYR A 198 -8.83 -15.43 12.89
N LYS A 199 -8.89 -15.22 11.59
CA LYS A 199 -8.52 -16.21 10.57
C LYS A 199 -7.15 -15.94 9.96
N GLY A 200 -6.65 -14.72 10.11
CA GLY A 200 -5.37 -14.31 9.54
C GLY A 200 -4.60 -13.35 10.44
N LEU A 201 -3.29 -13.57 10.54
CA LEU A 201 -2.35 -12.72 11.27
C LEU A 201 -1.21 -12.32 10.34
N VAL A 202 -0.91 -11.03 10.28
CA VAL A 202 0.30 -10.50 9.67
C VAL A 202 1.21 -10.03 10.79
N ILE A 203 2.34 -10.70 10.97
CA ILE A 203 3.33 -10.34 12.00
C ILE A 203 4.41 -9.49 11.35
N ALA A 204 4.58 -8.27 11.83
CA ALA A 204 5.72 -7.44 11.51
C ALA A 204 6.87 -7.79 12.47
N GLY A 205 7.76 -8.69 12.04
CA GLY A 205 8.89 -9.18 12.81
C GLY A 205 10.10 -8.26 12.74
N THR A 206 11.12 -8.56 13.53
CA THR A 206 12.40 -7.83 13.53
C THR A 206 13.38 -8.38 12.50
N GLY A 207 14.26 -7.54 11.99
CA GLY A 207 15.33 -7.93 11.06
C GLY A 207 14.81 -8.69 9.84
N LEU A 208 15.22 -9.93 9.68
CA LEU A 208 14.83 -10.81 8.57
C LEU A 208 13.47 -11.55 8.81
N GLY A 209 12.66 -11.09 9.74
CA GLY A 209 11.37 -11.70 10.07
C GLY A 209 11.46 -12.62 11.30
N HIS A 210 11.84 -12.06 12.45
CA HIS A 210 12.01 -12.85 13.68
C HIS A 210 11.13 -12.31 14.81
N VAL A 211 10.71 -13.25 15.66
CA VAL A 211 10.09 -13.02 16.97
C VAL A 211 10.80 -13.88 18.04
N ASN A 212 10.52 -13.63 19.31
CA ASN A 212 11.14 -14.38 20.39
C ASN A 212 10.59 -15.82 20.51
N LYS A 213 11.42 -16.76 20.95
CA LYS A 213 11.05 -18.19 21.12
C LYS A 213 9.82 -18.43 22.00
N PRO A 214 9.55 -17.67 23.08
CA PRO A 214 8.29 -17.82 23.83
C PRO A 214 7.00 -17.71 23.04
N LEU A 215 7.00 -17.07 21.85
CA LEU A 215 5.83 -17.00 20.99
C LEU A 215 5.60 -18.25 20.14
N TYR A 216 6.60 -19.12 19.96
CA TYR A 216 6.52 -20.26 19.05
C TYR A 216 5.36 -21.24 19.38
N PRO A 217 5.07 -21.57 20.66
CA PRO A 217 3.90 -22.39 20.96
C PRO A 217 2.56 -21.73 20.56
N ALA A 218 2.46 -20.40 20.61
CA ALA A 218 1.24 -19.69 20.16
C ALA A 218 1.12 -19.67 18.64
N LEU A 219 2.23 -19.59 17.90
CA LEU A 219 2.24 -19.73 16.44
C LEU A 219 1.79 -21.13 16.01
N GLU A 220 2.22 -22.16 16.73
CA GLU A 220 1.79 -23.55 16.50
C GLU A 220 0.29 -23.72 16.75
N ARG A 221 -0.23 -23.17 17.85
CA ARG A 221 -1.68 -23.15 18.12
C ARG A 221 -2.47 -22.38 17.06
N ALA A 222 -1.93 -21.28 16.52
CA ALA A 222 -2.55 -20.54 15.43
C ALA A 222 -2.67 -21.43 14.18
N ARG A 223 -1.58 -22.11 13.78
CA ARG A 223 -1.61 -23.09 12.69
C ARG A 223 -2.64 -24.20 12.93
N ASP A 224 -2.63 -24.80 14.11
CA ASP A 224 -3.53 -25.92 14.46
C ASP A 224 -5.01 -25.49 14.52
N ALA A 225 -5.27 -24.19 14.79
CA ALA A 225 -6.58 -23.58 14.71
C ALA A 225 -6.96 -23.12 13.28
N GLY A 226 -6.12 -23.37 12.28
CA GLY A 226 -6.37 -22.96 10.90
C GLY A 226 -6.19 -21.45 10.64
N VAL A 227 -5.48 -20.74 11.52
CA VAL A 227 -5.17 -19.32 11.34
C VAL A 227 -3.96 -19.17 10.42
N HIS A 228 -4.12 -18.39 9.36
CA HIS A 228 -3.04 -18.07 8.43
C HIS A 228 -2.07 -17.05 9.04
N VAL A 229 -0.81 -17.40 9.20
CA VAL A 229 0.21 -16.51 9.78
C VAL A 229 1.26 -16.15 8.74
N TYR A 230 1.32 -14.86 8.38
CA TYR A 230 2.31 -14.32 7.44
C TYR A 230 3.31 -13.42 8.17
N MET A 231 4.60 -13.60 7.84
CA MET A 231 5.68 -12.78 8.37
C MET A 231 6.05 -11.68 7.39
N THR A 232 6.07 -10.45 7.88
CA THR A 232 6.64 -9.26 7.23
C THR A 232 7.75 -8.67 8.10
N VAL A 233 8.37 -7.55 7.72
CA VAL A 233 9.43 -6.92 8.50
C VAL A 233 9.08 -5.49 8.92
N GLN A 234 9.47 -5.10 10.13
CA GLN A 234 9.28 -3.74 10.65
C GLN A 234 10.23 -2.72 10.01
N THR A 235 11.32 -3.20 9.44
CA THR A 235 12.35 -2.36 8.82
C THR A 235 11.86 -1.60 7.59
N LEU A 236 10.72 -1.99 7.03
CA LEU A 236 10.06 -1.47 5.81
C LEU A 236 10.85 -1.78 4.53
N TRP A 237 12.15 -1.60 4.50
CA TRP A 237 13.03 -2.04 3.42
C TRP A 237 13.63 -3.41 3.75
N GLY A 238 13.90 -4.18 2.71
CA GLY A 238 14.45 -5.52 2.82
C GLY A 238 13.39 -6.62 2.74
N TYR A 239 13.86 -7.84 2.86
CA TYR A 239 13.06 -9.05 2.67
C TYR A 239 12.97 -9.86 3.94
N VAL A 240 11.85 -10.53 4.12
CA VAL A 240 11.76 -11.67 5.04
C VAL A 240 12.67 -12.77 4.52
N GLN A 241 13.66 -13.19 5.32
CA GLN A 241 14.66 -14.20 4.98
C GLN A 241 14.75 -15.28 6.07
N MET A 242 13.64 -15.98 6.29
CA MET A 242 13.51 -16.96 7.38
C MET A 242 14.40 -18.21 7.20
N TYR A 243 14.99 -18.40 6.04
CA TYR A 243 15.90 -19.51 5.77
C TYR A 243 17.31 -19.30 6.30
N VAL A 244 17.73 -18.08 6.58
CA VAL A 244 19.09 -17.71 6.97
C VAL A 244 19.45 -18.28 8.35
N TYR A 245 18.57 -18.09 9.33
CA TYR A 245 18.80 -18.54 10.70
C TYR A 245 17.93 -19.73 11.07
N GLU A 246 18.42 -20.55 12.02
CA GLU A 246 17.67 -21.67 12.58
C GLU A 246 16.31 -21.24 13.13
N THR A 247 16.27 -20.13 13.86
CA THR A 247 15.04 -19.56 14.45
C THR A 247 13.98 -19.22 13.40
N GLY A 248 14.37 -18.80 12.20
CA GLY A 248 13.44 -18.56 11.09
C GLY A 248 12.83 -19.88 10.59
N ARG A 249 13.67 -20.90 10.40
CA ARG A 249 13.22 -22.25 9.97
C ARG A 249 12.29 -22.88 11.01
N GLU A 250 12.61 -22.77 12.30
CA GLU A 250 11.74 -23.22 13.39
C GLU A 250 10.35 -22.59 13.31
N MET A 251 10.25 -21.28 13.03
CA MET A 251 8.95 -20.60 12.86
C MET A 251 8.18 -21.10 11.63
N MET A 252 8.87 -21.37 10.53
CA MET A 252 8.23 -21.94 9.33
C MET A 252 7.65 -23.34 9.62
N GLU A 253 8.32 -24.16 10.41
CA GLU A 253 7.79 -25.44 10.88
C GLU A 253 6.54 -25.28 11.75
N LYS A 254 6.38 -24.13 12.42
CA LYS A 254 5.16 -23.76 13.16
C LYS A 254 4.05 -23.17 12.27
N GLY A 255 4.25 -23.15 10.94
CA GLY A 255 3.25 -22.70 9.99
C GLY A 255 3.33 -21.20 9.60
N VAL A 256 4.39 -20.50 9.99
CA VAL A 256 4.60 -19.11 9.59
C VAL A 256 5.08 -19.05 8.13
N ILE A 257 4.43 -18.25 7.32
CA ILE A 257 4.72 -18.09 5.88
C ILE A 257 5.43 -16.76 5.65
N PRO A 258 6.64 -16.76 5.05
CA PRO A 258 7.33 -15.51 4.71
C PRO A 258 6.62 -14.77 3.57
N ALA A 259 6.39 -13.46 3.74
CA ALA A 259 5.68 -12.61 2.79
C ALA A 259 6.63 -11.77 1.91
N ALA A 260 7.84 -12.24 1.66
CA ALA A 260 8.87 -11.57 0.84
C ALA A 260 9.16 -10.13 1.34
N ASN A 261 9.05 -9.12 0.48
CA ASN A 261 9.24 -7.71 0.84
C ASN A 261 7.91 -6.93 0.90
N MET A 262 6.81 -7.63 1.16
CA MET A 262 5.51 -6.99 1.32
C MET A 262 5.49 -6.12 2.59
N LEU A 263 4.99 -4.90 2.47
CA LEU A 263 4.82 -4.02 3.64
C LEU A 263 3.80 -4.61 4.62
N PRO A 264 3.96 -4.42 5.94
CA PRO A 264 3.04 -4.99 6.93
C PRO A 264 1.58 -4.63 6.69
N GLU A 265 1.27 -3.37 6.43
CA GLU A 265 -0.09 -2.89 6.13
C GLU A 265 -0.62 -3.43 4.80
N VAL A 266 0.24 -3.62 3.82
CA VAL A 266 -0.14 -4.23 2.52
C VAL A 266 -0.45 -5.71 2.72
N GLY A 267 0.37 -6.41 3.50
CA GLY A 267 0.10 -7.80 3.89
C GLY A 267 -1.23 -7.96 4.61
N TYR A 268 -1.55 -7.04 5.53
CA TYR A 268 -2.82 -7.01 6.24
C TYR A 268 -4.02 -6.91 5.29
N VAL A 269 -4.03 -5.91 4.41
CA VAL A 269 -5.17 -5.73 3.51
C VAL A 269 -5.23 -6.82 2.43
N LYS A 270 -4.07 -7.35 1.98
CA LYS A 270 -4.03 -8.46 1.02
C LYS A 270 -4.57 -9.76 1.65
N LEU A 271 -4.24 -10.03 2.92
CA LEU A 271 -4.73 -11.21 3.62
C LEU A 271 -6.25 -11.16 3.83
N GLY A 272 -6.79 -10.00 4.24
CA GLY A 272 -8.24 -9.81 4.34
C GLY A 272 -8.95 -9.98 2.99
N TRP A 273 -8.37 -9.47 1.92
CA TRP A 273 -8.87 -9.67 0.56
C TRP A 273 -8.77 -11.15 0.12
N ALA A 274 -7.67 -11.83 0.37
CA ALA A 274 -7.48 -13.24 0.00
C ALA A 274 -8.46 -14.16 0.74
N LEU A 275 -8.66 -13.94 2.04
CA LEU A 275 -9.64 -14.67 2.85
C LEU A 275 -11.09 -14.37 2.45
N GLY A 276 -11.35 -13.18 1.91
CA GLY A 276 -12.63 -12.86 1.30
C GLY A 276 -12.88 -13.57 -0.05
N GLN A 277 -11.80 -13.99 -0.75
CA GLN A 277 -11.90 -14.73 -2.02
C GLN A 277 -12.08 -16.24 -1.78
N SER A 278 -11.39 -16.81 -0.80
CA SER A 278 -11.36 -18.26 -0.57
C SER A 278 -11.15 -18.61 0.91
N HIS A 279 -11.66 -19.76 1.31
CA HIS A 279 -11.36 -20.38 2.61
C HIS A 279 -10.44 -21.61 2.47
N ASP A 280 -10.06 -21.99 1.25
CA ASP A 280 -9.05 -23.04 1.02
C ASP A 280 -7.65 -22.51 1.37
N PRO A 281 -6.93 -23.16 2.31
CA PRO A 281 -5.62 -22.68 2.76
C PRO A 281 -4.57 -22.54 1.65
N GLU A 282 -4.54 -23.46 0.69
CA GLU A 282 -3.57 -23.39 -0.40
C GLU A 282 -3.93 -22.29 -1.40
N GLU A 283 -5.21 -22.02 -1.63
CA GLU A 283 -5.65 -20.93 -2.46
C GLU A 283 -5.38 -19.57 -1.80
N VAL A 284 -5.64 -19.41 -0.51
CA VAL A 284 -5.28 -18.20 0.25
C VAL A 284 -3.78 -17.95 0.17
N LYS A 285 -2.96 -18.99 0.37
CA LYS A 285 -1.50 -18.89 0.26
C LYS A 285 -1.07 -18.51 -1.16
N ARG A 286 -1.68 -19.09 -2.19
CA ARG A 286 -1.42 -18.75 -3.58
C ARG A 286 -1.74 -17.27 -3.85
N LEU A 287 -2.91 -16.79 -3.42
CA LEU A 287 -3.32 -15.40 -3.58
C LEU A 287 -2.36 -14.44 -2.86
N MET A 288 -1.94 -14.79 -1.63
CA MET A 288 -1.03 -13.97 -0.85
C MET A 288 0.36 -13.85 -1.49
N LEU A 289 0.89 -14.93 -2.05
CA LEU A 289 2.27 -14.96 -2.57
C LEU A 289 2.36 -14.67 -4.08
N THR A 290 1.23 -14.58 -4.79
CA THR A 290 1.21 -14.17 -6.19
C THR A 290 1.19 -12.64 -6.27
N PRO A 291 2.19 -11.99 -6.90
CA PRO A 291 2.19 -10.54 -7.08
C PRO A 291 1.00 -10.07 -7.92
N VAL A 292 0.29 -9.06 -7.45
CA VAL A 292 -0.81 -8.41 -8.18
C VAL A 292 -0.30 -7.14 -8.87
N ASN A 293 0.31 -6.25 -8.12
CA ASN A 293 0.86 -5.01 -8.67
C ASN A 293 2.01 -4.46 -7.80
N GLY A 294 3.15 -5.15 -7.83
CA GLY A 294 4.39 -4.67 -7.25
C GLY A 294 4.52 -4.76 -5.72
N GLU A 295 3.56 -5.37 -5.01
CA GLU A 295 3.65 -5.58 -3.55
C GLU A 295 4.68 -6.64 -3.14
N ILE A 296 5.06 -7.48 -4.08
CA ILE A 296 6.19 -8.42 -3.99
C ILE A 296 7.08 -8.19 -5.20
N THR A 297 8.37 -8.06 -4.98
CA THR A 297 9.37 -7.90 -6.04
C THR A 297 10.54 -8.84 -5.80
N ASP A 298 11.22 -9.25 -6.87
CA ASP A 298 12.40 -10.11 -6.78
C ASP A 298 13.63 -9.35 -6.26
N ARG A 299 13.67 -8.03 -6.49
CA ARG A 299 14.77 -7.14 -6.11
C ARG A 299 14.24 -5.79 -5.72
N GLU A 300 14.87 -5.19 -4.71
CA GLU A 300 14.74 -3.76 -4.45
C GLU A 300 15.70 -2.98 -5.37
N PRO A 301 15.26 -1.82 -5.91
CA PRO A 301 16.19 -0.93 -6.60
C PRO A 301 17.30 -0.50 -5.64
N HIS A 302 18.56 -0.52 -6.10
CA HIS A 302 19.72 -0.12 -5.28
C HIS A 302 19.63 1.33 -4.78
N ASN A 303 18.88 2.17 -5.49
CA ASN A 303 18.58 3.55 -5.12
C ASN A 303 17.21 3.72 -4.42
N GLY A 304 16.50 2.65 -4.12
CA GLY A 304 15.21 2.68 -3.42
C GLY A 304 15.34 2.89 -1.91
N TYR A 305 16.54 2.64 -1.35
CA TYR A 305 16.82 2.86 0.06
C TYR A 305 17.52 4.21 0.26
N LEU A 306 17.06 4.99 1.23
CA LEU A 306 17.54 6.35 1.55
C LEU A 306 17.44 7.36 0.38
N VAL A 307 16.63 7.11 -0.63
CA VAL A 307 16.37 8.10 -1.67
C VAL A 307 15.55 9.25 -1.10
N PHE A 308 15.99 10.46 -1.34
CA PHE A 308 15.22 11.67 -1.10
C PHE A 308 14.08 11.75 -2.14
N GLN A 309 12.96 11.16 -1.82
CA GLN A 309 11.77 11.24 -2.66
C GLN A 309 11.07 12.58 -2.39
N GLY A 310 11.34 13.57 -3.25
CA GLY A 310 10.84 14.92 -3.08
C GLY A 310 11.54 15.66 -1.93
N GLY A 311 12.84 15.54 -1.83
CA GLY A 311 13.67 16.21 -0.83
C GLY A 311 13.76 17.72 -0.99
N ILE A 312 14.59 18.34 -0.21
CA ILE A 312 14.95 19.75 -0.34
C ILE A 312 15.83 19.87 -1.59
N PRO A 313 15.44 20.65 -2.61
CA PRO A 313 16.20 20.74 -3.89
C PRO A 313 17.67 21.06 -3.72
N GLU A 314 18.01 21.83 -2.69
CA GLU A 314 19.39 22.18 -2.35
C GLU A 314 20.20 20.97 -1.85
N VAL A 315 19.57 20.05 -1.14
CA VAL A 315 20.18 18.79 -0.68
C VAL A 315 20.38 17.85 -1.85
N ASP A 316 19.40 17.73 -2.74
CA ASP A 316 19.52 16.94 -3.97
C ASP A 316 20.64 17.47 -4.87
N ALA A 317 20.75 18.80 -5.03
CA ALA A 317 21.83 19.45 -5.76
C ALA A 317 23.20 19.23 -5.09
N PHE A 318 23.27 19.28 -3.76
CA PHE A 318 24.49 19.02 -3.00
C PHE A 318 24.94 17.56 -3.17
N ILE A 319 24.02 16.60 -2.97
CA ILE A 319 24.34 15.18 -3.10
C ILE A 319 24.79 14.85 -4.54
N SER A 320 24.13 15.40 -5.54
CA SER A 320 24.48 15.14 -6.95
C SER A 320 25.87 15.64 -7.37
N GLN A 321 26.49 16.53 -6.59
CA GLN A 321 27.87 16.97 -6.80
C GLN A 321 28.91 15.91 -6.39
N PHE A 322 28.55 15.05 -5.44
CA PHE A 322 29.44 14.02 -4.90
C PHE A 322 29.25 12.63 -5.51
N TRP A 323 28.23 12.46 -6.31
CA TRP A 323 27.83 11.16 -6.89
C TRP A 323 27.88 11.16 -8.44
N LYS A 324 28.79 11.94 -8.99
CA LYS A 324 29.12 11.89 -10.43
C LYS A 324 30.13 10.81 -10.76
#